data_66a97e3f424585a448456f92101dcb1f
#
_entry.id   66a97e3f424585a448456f92101dcb1f
#
_cell.length_a   1.000
_cell.length_b   1.000
_cell.length_c   1.000
_cell.angle_alpha   90.00
_cell.angle_beta   90.00
_cell.angle_gamma   90.00
#
_symmetry.space_group_name_H-M   'P 1'
#
loop_
_entity.id
_entity.type
_entity.pdbx_description
1 polymer ?
#
loop_
_entity_poly.entity_id
_entity_poly.type
_entity_poly.pdbx_seq_one_letter_code
_entity_poly.pdbx_strand_id
1 'polypeptide(L)'
;MGTTCNVVVLISGSGSNLQALIDSQHEGNPARIRAVIANRADAFGLTRAKGAGIPTAVLDHKAFDGREAFDAALMELIDAHAPDLVLLAGFMRILSPGFVRHYHGRLLNIHPSLLPKYKGLDTHRRALEAGEAEHGCSVHFVTEELDGGPVVLQAA
;
A
#
# COMPACT_ATOMS: atom_id res chain seq x y z
N MET A 1 9.74 17.12 21.23
CA MET A 1 9.45 15.70 21.00
C MET A 1 8.37 15.52 19.99
N GLY A 2 8.70 14.93 18.90
CA GLY A 2 7.73 14.61 17.88
C GLY A 2 6.95 13.35 18.19
N THR A 3 5.69 13.30 17.79
CA THR A 3 4.90 12.08 17.83
C THR A 3 5.35 11.18 16.68
N THR A 4 5.66 9.92 16.96
CA THR A 4 5.97 8.95 15.91
C THR A 4 4.69 8.45 15.26
N CYS A 5 4.67 8.43 13.93
CA CYS A 5 3.59 7.85 13.15
C CYS A 5 3.97 6.41 12.77
N ASN A 6 3.28 5.44 13.31
CA ASN A 6 3.53 4.03 13.03
C ASN A 6 2.85 3.63 11.74
N VAL A 7 3.61 3.06 10.82
CA VAL A 7 3.14 2.70 9.48
C VAL A 7 3.32 1.21 9.24
N VAL A 8 2.29 0.56 8.70
CA VAL A 8 2.38 -0.79 8.16
C VAL A 8 2.19 -0.70 6.65
N VAL A 9 3.07 -1.36 5.89
CA VAL A 9 3.04 -1.33 4.42
C VAL A 9 2.66 -2.69 3.89
N LEU A 10 1.70 -2.73 2.97
CA LEU A 10 1.27 -3.96 2.28
C LEU A 10 1.81 -3.95 0.85
N ILE A 11 2.41 -5.05 0.44
CA ILE A 11 3.03 -5.21 -0.88
C ILE A 11 2.67 -6.54 -1.53
N SER A 12 2.86 -6.63 -2.85
CA SER A 12 2.70 -7.89 -3.59
C SER A 12 3.92 -8.23 -4.44
N GLY A 13 4.75 -7.27 -4.82
CA GLY A 13 5.78 -7.46 -5.83
C GLY A 13 7.12 -6.83 -5.49
N SER A 14 7.69 -6.09 -6.44
CA SER A 14 9.08 -5.61 -6.38
C SER A 14 9.38 -4.65 -5.23
N GLY A 15 8.39 -3.89 -4.77
CA GLY A 15 8.57 -2.98 -3.65
C GLY A 15 9.33 -1.69 -3.99
N SER A 16 9.26 -1.22 -5.23
CA SER A 16 9.93 0.04 -5.62
C SER A 16 9.40 1.24 -4.83
N ASN A 17 8.08 1.32 -4.63
CA ASN A 17 7.49 2.35 -3.79
C ASN A 17 7.85 2.15 -2.32
N LEU A 18 7.91 0.91 -1.87
CA LEU A 18 8.40 0.59 -0.54
C LEU A 18 9.83 1.07 -0.33
N GLN A 19 10.71 0.86 -1.32
CA GLN A 19 12.10 1.33 -1.23
C GLN A 19 12.16 2.85 -1.06
N ALA A 20 11.35 3.59 -1.79
CA ALA A 20 11.26 5.04 -1.65
C ALA A 20 10.80 5.45 -0.23
N LEU A 21 9.84 4.71 0.34
CA LEU A 21 9.40 4.94 1.70
C LEU A 21 10.49 4.64 2.72
N ILE A 22 11.23 3.56 2.54
CA ILE A 22 12.37 3.20 3.40
C ILE A 22 13.43 4.30 3.34
N ASP A 23 13.78 4.76 2.15
CA ASP A 23 14.79 5.79 1.96
C ASP A 23 14.38 7.14 2.56
N SER A 24 13.07 7.37 2.73
CA SER A 24 12.55 8.59 3.34
C SER A 24 12.62 8.59 4.87
N GLN A 25 12.92 7.46 5.49
CA GLN A 25 13.00 7.35 6.95
C GLN A 25 14.30 7.95 7.45
N HIS A 26 14.21 9.13 8.04
CA HIS A 26 15.33 9.83 8.62
C HIS A 26 14.87 10.56 9.89
N GLU A 27 15.79 11.15 10.62
CA GLU A 27 15.53 11.75 11.93
C GLU A 27 14.44 12.80 11.91
N GLY A 28 14.32 13.58 10.84
CA GLY A 28 13.29 14.62 10.72
C GLY A 28 11.92 14.11 10.28
N ASN A 29 11.80 12.84 9.89
CA ASN A 29 10.55 12.26 9.43
C ASN A 29 9.87 11.50 10.59
N PRO A 30 8.64 11.88 11.00
CA PRO A 30 7.94 11.19 12.09
C PRO A 30 7.44 9.80 11.72
N ALA A 31 7.34 9.49 10.42
CA ALA A 31 6.85 8.19 9.97
C ALA A 31 7.90 7.09 10.21
N ARG A 32 7.43 5.96 10.74
CA ARG A 32 8.28 4.78 10.95
C ARG A 32 7.55 3.54 10.47
N ILE A 33 8.16 2.82 9.54
CA ILE A 33 7.60 1.56 9.04
C ILE A 33 7.85 0.51 10.11
N ARG A 34 6.78 0.00 10.71
CA ARG A 34 6.86 -1.00 11.78
C ARG A 34 6.82 -2.42 11.25
N ALA A 35 6.20 -2.64 10.09
CA ALA A 35 6.15 -3.94 9.45
C ALA A 35 5.85 -3.79 7.98
N VAL A 36 6.30 -4.77 7.21
CA VAL A 36 5.97 -4.94 5.79
C VAL A 36 5.31 -6.31 5.65
N ILE A 37 4.11 -6.34 5.10
CA ILE A 37 3.33 -7.57 4.92
C ILE A 37 3.10 -7.78 3.42
N ALA A 38 3.45 -8.97 2.94
CA ALA A 38 3.22 -9.36 1.56
C ALA A 38 2.18 -10.47 1.48
N ASN A 39 1.41 -10.49 0.40
CA ASN A 39 0.50 -11.61 0.11
C ASN A 39 1.15 -12.70 -0.74
N ARG A 40 2.45 -12.58 -1.01
CA ARG A 40 3.24 -13.55 -1.77
C ARG A 40 4.62 -13.69 -1.16
N ALA A 41 5.06 -14.94 -0.96
CA ALA A 41 6.37 -15.22 -0.39
C ALA A 41 7.54 -14.79 -1.30
N ASP A 42 7.29 -14.71 -2.62
CA ASP A 42 8.29 -14.33 -3.61
C ASP A 42 8.39 -12.82 -3.87
N ALA A 43 7.68 -12.01 -3.10
CA ALA A 43 7.72 -10.55 -3.25
C ALA A 43 9.12 -10.01 -2.93
N PHE A 44 9.78 -9.39 -3.90
CA PHE A 44 11.12 -8.85 -3.70
C PHE A 44 11.16 -7.72 -2.66
N GLY A 45 10.06 -7.01 -2.47
CA GLY A 45 9.94 -6.00 -1.43
C GLY A 45 10.23 -6.53 -0.02
N LEU A 46 10.03 -7.83 0.23
CA LEU A 46 10.40 -8.45 1.49
C LEU A 46 11.91 -8.40 1.72
N THR A 47 12.70 -8.64 0.67
CA THR A 47 14.16 -8.53 0.72
C THR A 47 14.59 -7.10 1.05
N ARG A 48 13.93 -6.12 0.45
CA ARG A 48 14.21 -4.69 0.72
C ARG A 48 13.95 -4.35 2.19
N ALA A 49 12.81 -4.81 2.74
CA ALA A 49 12.45 -4.57 4.12
C ALA A 49 13.43 -5.25 5.10
N LYS A 50 13.80 -6.50 4.82
CA LYS A 50 14.78 -7.23 5.64
C LYS A 50 16.14 -6.54 5.64
N GLY A 51 16.58 -6.05 4.48
CA GLY A 51 17.82 -5.29 4.38
C GLY A 51 17.82 -3.98 5.18
N ALA A 52 16.65 -3.42 5.44
CA ALA A 52 16.47 -2.22 6.25
C ALA A 52 16.19 -2.52 7.73
N GLY A 53 16.18 -3.79 8.12
CA GLY A 53 15.89 -4.18 9.51
C GLY A 53 14.43 -4.07 9.90
N ILE A 54 13.51 -4.05 8.94
CA ILE A 54 12.07 -3.94 9.19
C ILE A 54 11.45 -5.33 9.29
N PRO A 55 10.62 -5.59 10.32
CA PRO A 55 9.91 -6.87 10.44
C PRO A 55 9.04 -7.15 9.21
N THR A 56 9.05 -8.39 8.74
CA THR A 56 8.27 -8.83 7.58
C THR A 56 7.33 -9.97 7.95
N ALA A 57 6.23 -10.07 7.21
CA ALA A 57 5.33 -11.19 7.30
C ALA A 57 4.75 -11.51 5.93
N VAL A 58 4.38 -12.76 5.72
CA VAL A 58 3.74 -13.21 4.49
C VAL A 58 2.40 -13.85 4.86
N LEU A 59 1.35 -13.43 4.18
CA LEU A 59 0.02 -14.01 4.33
C LEU A 59 -0.48 -14.39 2.93
N ASP A 60 -0.34 -15.68 2.59
CA ASP A 60 -0.71 -16.17 1.27
C ASP A 60 -2.22 -16.32 1.17
N HIS A 61 -2.84 -15.59 0.23
CA HIS A 61 -4.29 -15.63 0.03
C HIS A 61 -4.79 -17.02 -0.38
N LYS A 62 -3.92 -17.87 -0.94
CA LYS A 62 -4.28 -19.22 -1.33
C LYS A 62 -4.55 -20.14 -0.13
N ALA A 63 -4.10 -19.75 1.06
CA ALA A 63 -4.35 -20.51 2.29
C ALA A 63 -5.73 -20.25 2.91
N PHE A 64 -6.55 -19.39 2.31
CA PHE A 64 -7.84 -18.98 2.86
C PHE A 64 -8.99 -19.26 1.90
N ASP A 65 -10.16 -19.56 2.48
CA ASP A 65 -11.39 -19.81 1.75
C ASP A 65 -12.12 -18.48 1.45
N GLY A 66 -11.54 -17.67 0.57
CA GLY A 66 -12.16 -16.44 0.13
C GLY A 66 -11.55 -15.18 0.73
N ARG A 67 -12.00 -14.06 0.19
CA ARG A 67 -11.46 -12.74 0.50
C ARG A 67 -11.68 -12.33 1.96
N GLU A 68 -12.88 -12.59 2.48
CA GLU A 68 -13.23 -12.16 3.83
C GLU A 68 -12.40 -12.84 4.90
N ALA A 69 -12.14 -14.15 4.74
CA ALA A 69 -11.28 -14.90 5.66
C ALA A 69 -9.84 -14.40 5.60
N PHE A 70 -9.34 -14.15 4.40
CA PHE A 70 -8.01 -13.57 4.20
C PHE A 70 -7.92 -12.18 4.85
N ASP A 71 -8.88 -11.31 4.59
CA ASP A 71 -8.87 -9.95 5.11
C ASP A 71 -8.98 -9.92 6.64
N ALA A 72 -9.74 -10.82 7.25
CA ALA A 72 -9.82 -10.93 8.70
C ALA A 72 -8.46 -11.29 9.32
N ALA A 73 -7.77 -12.25 8.74
CA ALA A 73 -6.42 -12.63 9.18
C ALA A 73 -5.42 -11.50 8.96
N LEU A 74 -5.53 -10.78 7.85
CA LEU A 74 -4.69 -9.64 7.54
C LEU A 74 -4.88 -8.50 8.55
N MET A 75 -6.13 -8.21 8.92
CA MET A 75 -6.44 -7.19 9.94
C MET A 75 -5.81 -7.54 11.29
N GLU A 76 -5.89 -8.80 11.73
CA GLU A 76 -5.25 -9.23 12.98
C GLU A 76 -3.73 -9.00 12.93
N LEU A 77 -3.11 -9.37 11.82
CA LEU A 77 -1.67 -9.23 11.65
C LEU A 77 -1.24 -7.76 11.64
N ILE A 78 -2.00 -6.90 10.96
CA ILE A 78 -1.74 -5.46 10.91
C ILE A 78 -1.93 -4.83 12.28
N ASP A 79 -3.03 -5.11 12.95
CA ASP A 79 -3.40 -4.49 14.23
C ASP A 79 -2.41 -4.86 15.35
N ALA A 80 -1.74 -6.00 15.24
CA ALA A 80 -0.68 -6.38 16.18
C ALA A 80 0.47 -5.37 16.23
N HIS A 81 0.64 -4.57 15.18
CA HIS A 81 1.68 -3.52 15.11
C HIS A 81 1.14 -2.14 15.50
N ALA A 82 -0.12 -2.02 15.87
CA ALA A 82 -0.77 -0.78 16.29
C ALA A 82 -0.49 0.40 15.34
N PRO A 83 -0.81 0.29 14.04
CA PRO A 83 -0.47 1.32 13.07
C PRO A 83 -1.35 2.56 13.18
N ASP A 84 -0.75 3.72 12.94
CA ASP A 84 -1.47 4.96 12.72
C ASP A 84 -1.92 5.09 11.26
N LEU A 85 -1.12 4.52 10.34
CA LEU A 85 -1.40 4.48 8.91
C LEU A 85 -1.11 3.09 8.34
N VAL A 86 -1.92 2.69 7.37
CA VAL A 86 -1.70 1.49 6.55
C VAL A 86 -1.55 1.95 5.11
N LEU A 87 -0.41 1.61 4.49
CA LEU A 87 -0.10 2.00 3.12
C LEU A 87 -0.14 0.79 2.19
N LEU A 88 -0.83 0.92 1.08
CA LEU A 88 -0.81 -0.05 0.01
C LEU A 88 0.23 0.41 -1.02
N ALA A 89 1.33 -0.30 -1.12
CA ALA A 89 2.43 0.03 -2.02
C ALA A 89 2.59 -1.09 -3.06
N GLY A 90 1.76 -1.08 -4.08
CA GLY A 90 1.72 -2.15 -5.06
C GLY A 90 1.07 -3.43 -4.55
N PHE A 91 0.06 -3.30 -3.69
CA PHE A 91 -0.68 -4.45 -3.16
C PHE A 91 -1.77 -4.85 -4.16
N MET A 92 -1.62 -6.03 -4.74
CA MET A 92 -2.40 -6.47 -5.91
C MET A 92 -3.67 -7.26 -5.53
N ARG A 93 -4.34 -6.85 -4.47
CA ARG A 93 -5.62 -7.44 -4.06
C ARG A 93 -6.65 -6.35 -3.81
N ILE A 94 -7.89 -6.64 -4.20
CA ILE A 94 -9.02 -5.78 -3.85
C ILE A 94 -9.47 -6.18 -2.44
N LEU A 95 -9.50 -5.22 -1.57
CA LEU A 95 -9.84 -5.42 -0.16
C LEU A 95 -11.37 -5.43 0.02
N SER A 96 -11.85 -6.20 1.00
CA SER A 96 -13.28 -6.25 1.30
C SER A 96 -13.78 -4.94 1.88
N PRO A 97 -15.09 -4.64 1.78
CA PRO A 97 -15.66 -3.46 2.42
C PRO A 97 -15.40 -3.42 3.92
N GLY A 98 -15.44 -4.57 4.59
CA GLY A 98 -15.15 -4.66 6.03
C GLY A 98 -13.74 -4.22 6.38
N PHE A 99 -12.75 -4.61 5.57
CA PHE A 99 -11.36 -4.18 5.74
C PHE A 99 -11.24 -2.66 5.56
N VAL A 100 -11.81 -2.14 4.48
CA VAL A 100 -11.75 -0.71 4.18
C VAL A 100 -12.41 0.13 5.30
N ARG A 101 -13.54 -0.30 5.80
CA ARG A 101 -14.22 0.38 6.92
C ARG A 101 -13.40 0.35 8.20
N HIS A 102 -12.72 -0.78 8.48
CA HIS A 102 -11.89 -0.93 9.68
C HIS A 102 -10.74 0.10 9.71
N TYR A 103 -10.17 0.41 8.57
CA TYR A 103 -9.07 1.37 8.44
C TYR A 103 -9.51 2.72 7.85
N HIS A 104 -10.79 3.05 7.93
CA HIS A 104 -11.29 4.32 7.39
C HIS A 104 -10.50 5.52 7.91
N GLY A 105 -10.08 6.40 7.00
CA GLY A 105 -9.32 7.59 7.33
C GLY A 105 -7.83 7.37 7.59
N ARG A 106 -7.34 6.12 7.54
CA ARG A 106 -5.92 5.79 7.75
C ARG A 106 -5.37 4.74 6.80
N LEU A 107 -6.10 4.45 5.72
CA LEU A 107 -5.69 3.53 4.67
C LEU A 107 -5.44 4.32 3.39
N LEU A 108 -4.20 4.33 2.93
CA LEU A 108 -3.76 5.05 1.73
C LEU A 108 -3.22 4.07 0.68
N ASN A 109 -3.41 4.42 -0.58
CA ASN A 109 -2.86 3.67 -1.71
C ASN A 109 -2.06 4.59 -2.60
N ILE A 110 -0.99 4.06 -3.19
CA ILE A 110 -0.23 4.72 -4.23
C ILE A 110 -0.69 4.12 -5.56
N HIS A 111 -1.37 4.93 -6.38
CA HIS A 111 -1.87 4.50 -7.68
C HIS A 111 -1.02 5.11 -8.80
N PRO A 112 -0.57 4.29 -9.78
CA PRO A 112 0.35 4.76 -10.83
C PRO A 112 -0.36 5.50 -11.96
N SER A 113 -1.17 6.50 -11.64
CA SER A 113 -1.78 7.41 -12.61
C SER A 113 -2.13 8.73 -11.95
N LEU A 114 -2.45 9.74 -12.76
CA LEU A 114 -3.01 11.01 -12.29
C LEU A 114 -4.54 10.84 -12.18
N LEU A 115 -5.01 10.31 -11.06
CA LEU A 115 -6.44 10.09 -10.84
C LEU A 115 -7.25 11.38 -11.02
N PRO A 116 -8.48 11.32 -11.58
CA PRO A 116 -9.29 10.12 -11.85
C PRO A 116 -8.95 9.38 -13.16
N LYS A 117 -7.90 9.77 -13.86
CA LYS A 117 -7.47 9.08 -15.08
C LYS A 117 -6.93 7.69 -14.75
N TYR A 118 -7.27 6.70 -15.58
CA TYR A 118 -6.70 5.36 -15.57
C TYR A 118 -6.79 4.65 -14.21
N LYS A 119 -7.99 4.53 -13.68
CA LYS A 119 -8.24 3.66 -12.53
C LYS A 119 -7.98 2.21 -12.94
N GLY A 120 -7.52 1.38 -11.99
CA GLY A 120 -7.24 -0.03 -12.24
C GLY A 120 -5.82 -0.30 -12.73
N LEU A 121 -5.66 -1.31 -13.60
CA LEU A 121 -4.35 -1.84 -14.02
C LEU A 121 -3.84 -1.23 -15.33
N ASP A 122 -2.57 -1.52 -15.66
CA ASP A 122 -1.92 -1.12 -16.92
C ASP A 122 -1.96 0.38 -17.21
N THR A 123 -1.81 1.19 -16.19
CA THR A 123 -1.97 2.65 -16.30
C THR A 123 -0.97 3.28 -17.27
N HIS A 124 0.29 2.85 -17.22
CA HIS A 124 1.35 3.41 -18.11
C HIS A 124 1.07 3.11 -19.56
N ARG A 125 0.67 1.86 -19.87
CA ARG A 125 0.32 1.47 -21.25
C ARG A 125 -0.90 2.25 -21.73
N ARG A 126 -1.93 2.35 -20.89
CA ARG A 126 -3.16 3.06 -21.24
C ARG A 126 -2.92 4.54 -21.49
N ALA A 127 -2.05 5.18 -20.69
CA ALA A 127 -1.67 6.57 -20.89
C ALA A 127 -0.92 6.77 -22.20
N LEU A 128 0.02 5.88 -22.52
CA LEU A 128 0.76 5.92 -23.78
C LEU A 128 -0.14 5.72 -24.98
N GLU A 129 -1.05 4.75 -24.93
CA GLU A 129 -2.01 4.47 -26.00
C GLU A 129 -2.98 5.64 -26.24
N ALA A 130 -3.32 6.38 -25.17
CA ALA A 130 -4.19 7.56 -25.26
C ALA A 130 -3.46 8.82 -25.71
N GLY A 131 -2.13 8.78 -25.84
CA GLY A 131 -1.33 9.93 -26.25
C GLY A 131 -1.24 11.03 -25.19
N GLU A 132 -1.28 10.67 -23.92
CA GLU A 132 -1.20 11.63 -22.82
C GLU A 132 0.15 12.34 -22.80
N ALA A 133 0.11 13.67 -22.65
CA ALA A 133 1.33 14.48 -22.50
C ALA A 133 1.95 14.35 -21.12
N GLU A 134 1.14 14.05 -20.11
CA GLU A 134 1.58 13.87 -18.73
C GLU A 134 1.04 12.58 -18.16
N HIS A 135 1.81 11.95 -17.30
CA HIS A 135 1.42 10.78 -16.53
C HIS A 135 2.18 10.80 -15.21
N GLY A 136 1.66 10.15 -14.21
CA GLY A 136 2.30 10.16 -12.91
C GLY A 136 1.63 9.22 -11.94
N CYS A 137 1.63 9.57 -10.65
CA CYS A 137 1.03 8.77 -9.60
C CYS A 137 0.20 9.62 -8.66
N SER A 138 -0.72 8.97 -7.96
CA SER A 138 -1.58 9.59 -6.95
C SER A 138 -1.48 8.81 -5.65
N VAL A 139 -1.47 9.53 -4.53
CA VAL A 139 -1.66 8.95 -3.20
C VAL A 139 -3.07 9.34 -2.75
N HIS A 140 -3.90 8.36 -2.45
CA HIS A 140 -5.30 8.61 -2.10
C HIS A 140 -5.74 7.75 -0.93
N PHE A 141 -6.75 8.24 -0.20
CA PHE A 141 -7.44 7.41 0.78
C PHE A 141 -8.21 6.31 0.06
N VAL A 142 -8.20 5.12 0.62
CA VAL A 142 -8.94 3.99 0.08
C VAL A 142 -10.35 4.01 0.62
N THR A 143 -11.32 3.91 -0.29
CA THR A 143 -12.73 3.75 0.01
C THR A 143 -13.25 2.48 -0.66
N GLU A 144 -14.54 2.19 -0.49
CA GLU A 144 -15.16 1.02 -1.14
C GLU A 144 -15.19 1.16 -2.67
N GLU A 145 -15.08 2.38 -3.20
CA GLU A 145 -14.97 2.64 -4.63
C GLU A 145 -13.53 2.45 -5.11
N LEU A 146 -13.34 1.66 -6.16
CA LEU A 146 -12.00 1.41 -6.72
C LEU A 146 -11.36 2.72 -7.19
N ASP A 147 -10.21 3.05 -6.59
CA ASP A 147 -9.41 4.25 -6.90
C ASP A 147 -10.22 5.55 -6.88
N GLY A 148 -11.34 5.56 -6.16
CA GLY A 148 -12.28 6.69 -6.11
C GLY A 148 -12.21 7.53 -4.86
N GLY A 149 -11.36 7.18 -3.88
CA GLY A 149 -11.23 7.93 -2.65
C GLY A 149 -10.55 9.29 -2.83
N PRO A 150 -10.62 10.16 -1.81
CA PRO A 150 -10.00 11.48 -1.88
C PRO A 150 -8.50 11.42 -2.14
N VAL A 151 -8.04 12.17 -3.13
CA VAL A 151 -6.61 12.26 -3.48
C VAL A 151 -5.92 13.22 -2.51
N VAL A 152 -4.80 12.77 -1.95
CA VAL A 152 -3.99 13.54 -0.99
C VAL A 152 -2.86 14.26 -1.71
N LEU A 153 -2.19 13.56 -2.65
CA LEU A 153 -1.01 14.07 -3.35
C LEU A 153 -0.93 13.44 -4.73
N GLN A 154 -0.49 14.23 -5.72
CA GLN A 154 -0.17 13.75 -7.06
C GLN A 154 1.19 14.29 -7.49
N ALA A 155 1.90 13.48 -8.28
CA ALA A 155 3.16 13.86 -8.90
C ALA A 155 3.18 13.35 -10.34
N ALA A 156 3.43 14.27 -11.26
CA ALA A 156 3.56 13.95 -12.67
C ALA A 156 4.99 13.51 -13.02
#